data_ff64e52425cf96f9b21eb4cbaedc0afe
#
_entry.id   ff64e52425cf96f9b21eb4cbaedc0afe
#
_cell.length_a   1.000
_cell.length_b   1.000
_cell.length_c   1.000
_cell.angle_alpha   90.00
_cell.angle_beta   90.00
_cell.angle_gamma   90.00
#
_symmetry.space_group_name_H-M   'P 1'
#
loop_
_entity.id
_entity.type
_entity.pdbx_description
1 polymer ?
#
loop_
_entity_poly.entity_id
_entity_poly.type
_entity_poly.pdbx_seq_one_letter_code
_entity_poly.pdbx_strand_id
1 'polypeptide(L)'
;QEDKQVPLAIEKCLPQIAQAVECIVAAFQQGGRLVYIGAGTSGRLGVLDASECPPTFGVSPEMVKGIIAGGERALRHPIEGAEDSKTHAVVDLQTIQFSSKDVLVGIAASGRTPYVIGALEYAKSLGSVTVSIASNPNSAMANIVDIAIDTVVGPEVLTGSSRLKSGTAQKLVLNMLTTASMILMGKCYQNLMVDVQASNEKLKARAIHIVMQATDCDKALAEETLKQADQNAKLAIMMILSGLDRAQAEALLEKHQGKLQLALK
;
A
#
# COMPACT_ATOMS: atom_id res chain seq x y z
N GLN A 1 -10.62 19.97 17.21
CA GLN A 1 -11.88 19.19 17.22
C GLN A 1 -12.16 18.56 15.86
N GLU A 2 -11.92 19.27 14.75
CA GLU A 2 -12.21 18.82 13.38
C GLU A 2 -11.48 17.52 13.01
N ASP A 3 -10.18 17.39 13.28
CA ASP A 3 -9.42 16.21 12.92
C ASP A 3 -9.90 14.92 13.61
N LYS A 4 -10.61 15.04 14.73
CA LYS A 4 -11.23 13.88 15.41
C LYS A 4 -12.35 13.23 14.60
N GLN A 5 -12.92 13.93 13.60
CA GLN A 5 -13.94 13.39 12.71
C GLN A 5 -13.37 12.41 11.70
N VAL A 6 -12.07 12.49 11.40
CA VAL A 6 -11.46 11.67 10.35
C VAL A 6 -11.52 10.17 10.63
N PRO A 7 -11.08 9.65 11.81
CA PRO A 7 -11.21 8.25 12.13
C PRO A 7 -12.67 7.74 12.09
N LEU A 8 -13.61 8.56 12.57
CA LEU A 8 -15.03 8.22 12.60
C LEU A 8 -15.64 8.12 11.20
N ALA A 9 -15.17 8.94 10.26
CA ALA A 9 -15.58 8.87 8.87
C ALA A 9 -15.04 7.59 8.19
N ILE A 10 -13.78 7.21 8.50
CA ILE A 10 -13.13 6.02 7.95
C ILE A 10 -13.79 4.73 8.49
N GLU A 11 -14.16 4.69 9.75
CA GLU A 11 -14.85 3.55 10.37
C GLU A 11 -16.06 3.10 9.54
N LYS A 12 -16.80 4.05 8.96
CA LYS A 12 -17.96 3.78 8.10
C LYS A 12 -17.60 3.16 6.75
N CYS A 13 -16.33 3.27 6.33
CA CYS A 13 -15.82 2.78 5.05
C CYS A 13 -15.07 1.44 5.18
N LEU A 14 -14.93 0.89 6.38
CA LEU A 14 -14.18 -0.37 6.60
C LEU A 14 -14.64 -1.53 5.72
N PRO A 15 -15.94 -1.75 5.43
CA PRO A 15 -16.36 -2.81 4.53
C PRO A 15 -15.80 -2.64 3.11
N GLN A 16 -15.83 -1.43 2.55
CA GLN A 16 -15.29 -1.13 1.21
C GLN A 16 -13.76 -1.22 1.19
N ILE A 17 -13.10 -0.80 2.26
CA ILE A 17 -11.65 -0.94 2.42
C ILE A 17 -11.28 -2.43 2.44
N ALA A 18 -11.99 -3.26 3.20
CA ALA A 18 -11.76 -4.70 3.25
C ALA A 18 -11.94 -5.36 1.87
N GLN A 19 -12.99 -5.01 1.15
CA GLN A 19 -13.24 -5.50 -0.21
C GLN A 19 -12.08 -5.11 -1.16
N ALA A 20 -11.61 -3.86 -1.09
CA ALA A 20 -10.47 -3.41 -1.89
C ALA A 20 -9.17 -4.17 -1.54
N VAL A 21 -8.93 -4.44 -0.24
CA VAL A 21 -7.79 -5.25 0.21
C VAL A 21 -7.84 -6.67 -0.37
N GLU A 22 -8.99 -7.32 -0.38
CA GLU A 22 -9.17 -8.65 -0.98
C GLU A 22 -8.82 -8.64 -2.48
N CYS A 23 -9.29 -7.64 -3.23
CA CYS A 23 -8.96 -7.47 -4.64
C CYS A 23 -7.46 -7.23 -4.87
N ILE A 24 -6.83 -6.40 -4.04
CA ILE A 24 -5.39 -6.11 -4.11
C ILE A 24 -4.57 -7.38 -3.85
N VAL A 25 -4.93 -8.16 -2.82
CA VAL A 25 -4.25 -9.43 -2.52
C VAL A 25 -4.39 -10.42 -3.67
N ALA A 26 -5.58 -10.54 -4.25
CA ALA A 26 -5.81 -11.40 -5.41
C ALA A 26 -4.96 -10.98 -6.62
N ALA A 27 -4.84 -9.67 -6.87
CA ALA A 27 -3.97 -9.14 -7.92
C ALA A 27 -2.49 -9.48 -7.66
N PHE A 28 -1.99 -9.25 -6.45
CA PHE A 28 -0.61 -9.58 -6.08
C PHE A 28 -0.28 -11.05 -6.26
N GLN A 29 -1.20 -11.96 -5.90
CA GLN A 29 -1.03 -13.40 -6.08
C GLN A 29 -0.95 -13.83 -7.55
N GLN A 30 -1.51 -13.03 -8.45
CA GLN A 30 -1.49 -13.26 -9.91
C GLN A 30 -0.37 -12.48 -10.62
N GLY A 31 0.54 -11.85 -9.86
CA GLY A 31 1.63 -11.05 -10.40
C GLY A 31 1.19 -9.67 -10.91
N GLY A 32 -0.01 -9.22 -10.54
CA GLY A 32 -0.48 -7.86 -10.75
C GLY A 32 0.04 -6.89 -9.69
N ARG A 33 -0.34 -5.62 -9.82
CA ARG A 33 0.15 -4.51 -9.03
C ARG A 33 -1.00 -3.70 -8.42
N LEU A 34 -0.69 -2.97 -7.34
CA LEU A 34 -1.51 -1.87 -6.86
C LEU A 34 -0.98 -0.56 -7.46
N VAL A 35 -1.84 0.18 -8.15
CA VAL A 35 -1.48 1.46 -8.75
C VAL A 35 -2.36 2.55 -8.16
N TYR A 36 -1.75 3.54 -7.52
CA TYR A 36 -2.38 4.76 -7.07
C TYR A 36 -2.28 5.84 -8.14
N ILE A 37 -3.36 6.58 -8.37
CA ILE A 37 -3.35 7.71 -9.28
C ILE A 37 -4.12 8.90 -8.69
N GLY A 38 -3.53 10.10 -8.75
CA GLY A 38 -4.13 11.29 -8.19
C GLY A 38 -3.46 12.57 -8.66
N ALA A 39 -4.02 13.71 -8.27
CA ALA A 39 -3.45 15.03 -8.53
C ALA A 39 -3.15 15.75 -7.20
N GLY A 40 -2.21 16.70 -7.22
CA GLY A 40 -1.88 17.53 -6.07
C GLY A 40 -1.57 16.73 -4.80
N THR A 41 -2.24 17.04 -3.70
CA THR A 41 -2.06 16.34 -2.41
C THR A 41 -2.39 14.85 -2.51
N SER A 42 -3.48 14.50 -3.20
CA SER A 42 -3.91 13.11 -3.37
C SER A 42 -2.86 12.26 -4.10
N GLY A 43 -2.30 12.80 -5.19
CA GLY A 43 -1.21 12.12 -5.93
C GLY A 43 0.06 11.97 -5.09
N ARG A 44 0.43 13.01 -4.32
CA ARG A 44 1.60 12.94 -3.41
C ARG A 44 1.43 11.87 -2.34
N LEU A 45 0.25 11.72 -1.76
CA LEU A 45 -0.04 10.70 -0.76
C LEU A 45 0.04 9.29 -1.35
N GLY A 46 -0.44 9.09 -2.58
CA GLY A 46 -0.30 7.81 -3.30
C GLY A 46 1.17 7.46 -3.55
N VAL A 47 1.99 8.42 -3.99
CA VAL A 47 3.45 8.23 -4.17
C VAL A 47 4.13 7.95 -2.84
N LEU A 48 3.77 8.67 -1.78
CA LEU A 48 4.32 8.47 -0.43
C LEU A 48 4.08 7.04 0.05
N ASP A 49 2.82 6.57 0.04
CA ASP A 49 2.48 5.22 0.52
C ASP A 49 3.18 4.13 -0.31
N ALA A 50 3.21 4.28 -1.63
CA ALA A 50 3.92 3.35 -2.52
C ALA A 50 5.42 3.28 -2.22
N SER A 51 6.07 4.42 -1.95
CA SER A 51 7.51 4.49 -1.67
C SER A 51 7.94 3.83 -0.37
N GLU A 52 7.03 3.71 0.59
CA GLU A 52 7.29 3.08 1.90
C GLU A 52 7.12 1.53 1.89
N CYS A 53 6.50 0.97 0.85
CA CYS A 53 6.29 -0.48 0.77
C CYS A 53 7.60 -1.29 0.63
N PRO A 54 8.57 -0.92 -0.23
CA PRO A 54 9.83 -1.66 -0.35
C PRO A 54 10.63 -1.73 0.96
N PRO A 55 10.93 -0.62 1.68
CA PRO A 55 11.72 -0.69 2.90
C PRO A 55 10.99 -1.36 4.06
N THR A 56 9.64 -1.32 4.08
CA THR A 56 8.83 -1.88 5.16
C THR A 56 8.58 -3.38 5.00
N PHE A 57 8.25 -3.81 3.79
CA PHE A 57 7.76 -5.16 3.51
C PHE A 57 8.71 -5.98 2.62
N GLY A 58 9.84 -5.42 2.20
CA GLY A 58 10.81 -6.11 1.35
C GLY A 58 10.27 -6.48 -0.03
N VAL A 59 9.30 -5.74 -0.53
CA VAL A 59 8.69 -5.97 -1.85
C VAL A 59 9.37 -5.16 -2.95
N SER A 60 9.18 -5.60 -4.21
CA SER A 60 9.63 -4.82 -5.37
C SER A 60 8.95 -3.44 -5.40
N PRO A 61 9.66 -2.36 -5.77
CA PRO A 61 9.05 -1.04 -6.00
C PRO A 61 8.01 -1.05 -7.14
N GLU A 62 8.01 -2.10 -7.96
CA GLU A 62 7.00 -2.28 -9.01
C GLU A 62 5.67 -2.80 -8.47
N MET A 63 5.62 -3.41 -7.29
CA MET A 63 4.42 -4.02 -6.73
C MET A 63 3.35 -3.00 -6.33
N VAL A 64 3.78 -1.85 -5.80
CA VAL A 64 2.90 -0.73 -5.47
C VAL A 64 3.47 0.52 -6.13
N LYS A 65 2.69 1.17 -6.98
CA LYS A 65 3.10 2.37 -7.73
C LYS A 65 2.19 3.55 -7.44
N GLY A 66 2.78 4.72 -7.34
CA GLY A 66 2.05 5.99 -7.23
C GLY A 66 2.28 6.85 -8.47
N ILE A 67 1.20 7.33 -9.07
CA ILE A 67 1.22 8.24 -10.22
C ILE A 67 0.57 9.56 -9.82
N ILE A 68 1.23 10.66 -10.18
CA ILE A 68 0.73 12.01 -9.92
C ILE A 68 0.59 12.79 -11.22
N ALA A 69 -0.52 13.48 -11.39
CA ALA A 69 -0.71 14.40 -12.53
C ALA A 69 0.43 15.42 -12.60
N GLY A 70 1.07 15.54 -13.76
CA GLY A 70 2.25 16.41 -13.97
C GLY A 70 3.60 15.73 -13.61
N GLY A 71 3.60 14.43 -13.24
CA GLY A 71 4.80 13.61 -13.07
C GLY A 71 5.68 14.04 -11.88
N GLU A 72 6.94 13.62 -11.88
CA GLU A 72 7.92 13.83 -10.80
C GLU A 72 8.03 15.30 -10.34
N ARG A 73 7.93 16.24 -11.26
CA ARG A 73 7.99 17.66 -10.93
C ARG A 73 6.84 18.09 -10.03
N ALA A 74 5.66 17.48 -10.20
CA ALA A 74 4.46 17.79 -9.43
C ALA A 74 4.54 17.35 -7.94
N LEU A 75 5.49 16.50 -7.59
CA LEU A 75 5.76 16.13 -6.19
C LEU A 75 6.20 17.33 -5.36
N ARG A 76 6.98 18.25 -5.96
CA ARG A 76 7.59 19.40 -5.26
C ARG A 76 6.97 20.73 -5.64
N HIS A 77 6.48 20.85 -6.88
CA HIS A 77 5.96 22.11 -7.41
C HIS A 77 4.54 21.92 -7.93
N PRO A 78 3.59 22.82 -7.66
CA PRO A 78 2.28 22.78 -8.29
C PRO A 78 2.42 22.88 -9.82
N ILE A 79 1.74 22.01 -10.56
CA ILE A 79 1.64 22.07 -12.01
C ILE A 79 0.19 22.39 -12.34
N GLU A 80 -0.06 23.62 -12.73
CA GLU A 80 -1.40 24.08 -13.08
C GLU A 80 -1.91 23.36 -14.33
N GLY A 81 -3.22 23.03 -14.35
CA GLY A 81 -3.87 22.35 -15.46
C GLY A 81 -3.52 20.86 -15.62
N ALA A 82 -2.56 20.32 -14.86
CA ALA A 82 -2.20 18.91 -14.98
C ALA A 82 -3.36 17.97 -14.61
N GLU A 83 -4.25 18.39 -13.71
CA GLU A 83 -5.40 17.60 -13.26
C GLU A 83 -6.61 17.63 -14.20
N ASP A 84 -6.60 18.50 -15.23
CA ASP A 84 -7.74 18.70 -16.11
C ASP A 84 -7.76 17.75 -17.31
N SER A 85 -6.67 17.04 -17.59
CA SER A 85 -6.53 16.20 -18.76
C SER A 85 -6.80 14.71 -18.50
N LYS A 86 -7.95 14.22 -18.99
CA LYS A 86 -8.25 12.77 -19.00
C LYS A 86 -7.25 11.97 -19.83
N THR A 87 -6.78 12.51 -20.94
CA THR A 87 -5.91 11.81 -21.88
C THR A 87 -4.49 11.61 -21.34
N HIS A 88 -3.96 12.55 -20.57
CA HIS A 88 -2.65 12.38 -19.93
C HIS A 88 -2.64 11.22 -18.93
N ALA A 89 -3.73 11.01 -18.21
CA ALA A 89 -3.86 9.86 -17.30
C ALA A 89 -3.74 8.51 -18.02
N VAL A 90 -4.32 8.42 -19.23
CA VAL A 90 -4.21 7.22 -20.06
C VAL A 90 -2.76 6.99 -20.50
N VAL A 91 -2.07 8.06 -20.94
CA VAL A 91 -0.64 7.99 -21.33
C VAL A 91 0.22 7.55 -20.17
N ASP A 92 -0.02 8.10 -18.98
CA ASP A 92 0.73 7.74 -17.77
C ASP A 92 0.54 6.24 -17.41
N LEU A 93 -0.68 5.73 -17.48
CA LEU A 93 -0.97 4.30 -17.28
C LEU A 93 -0.34 3.42 -18.36
N GLN A 94 -0.37 3.83 -19.64
CA GLN A 94 0.29 3.12 -20.74
C GLN A 94 1.80 3.07 -20.55
N THR A 95 2.42 4.14 -20.08
CA THR A 95 3.87 4.25 -19.83
C THR A 95 4.35 3.19 -18.82
N ILE A 96 3.53 2.89 -17.82
CA ILE A 96 3.84 1.83 -16.84
C ILE A 96 3.33 0.45 -17.27
N GLN A 97 2.81 0.32 -18.50
CA GLN A 97 2.22 -0.92 -19.02
C GLN A 97 1.12 -1.47 -18.10
N PHE A 98 0.21 -0.57 -17.67
CA PHE A 98 -0.94 -0.95 -16.84
C PHE A 98 -1.82 -1.98 -17.56
N SER A 99 -2.31 -2.98 -16.85
CA SER A 99 -3.04 -4.12 -17.42
C SER A 99 -4.25 -4.53 -16.57
N SER A 100 -5.07 -5.45 -17.09
CA SER A 100 -6.21 -6.04 -16.38
C SER A 100 -5.84 -6.82 -15.11
N LYS A 101 -4.55 -7.16 -14.91
CA LYS A 101 -4.07 -7.83 -13.69
C LYS A 101 -3.87 -6.88 -12.53
N ASP A 102 -3.76 -5.59 -12.82
CA ASP A 102 -3.49 -4.55 -11.83
C ASP A 102 -4.79 -4.06 -11.17
N VAL A 103 -4.71 -3.49 -9.98
CA VAL A 103 -5.80 -2.75 -9.33
C VAL A 103 -5.48 -1.27 -9.40
N LEU A 104 -6.40 -0.46 -9.93
CA LEU A 104 -6.26 1.00 -9.94
C LEU A 104 -7.06 1.64 -8.80
N VAL A 105 -6.38 2.44 -7.98
CA VAL A 105 -7.01 3.27 -6.94
C VAL A 105 -6.88 4.74 -7.34
N GLY A 106 -8.01 5.33 -7.73
CA GLY A 106 -8.12 6.75 -8.05
C GLY A 106 -8.38 7.58 -6.80
N ILE A 107 -7.58 8.63 -6.58
CA ILE A 107 -7.61 9.43 -5.36
C ILE A 107 -7.90 10.88 -5.71
N ALA A 108 -9.06 11.39 -5.28
CA ALA A 108 -9.42 12.80 -5.39
C ALA A 108 -10.47 13.19 -4.34
N ALA A 109 -10.17 14.14 -3.47
CA ALA A 109 -11.09 14.58 -2.42
C ALA A 109 -12.46 15.03 -2.96
N SER A 110 -12.47 15.73 -4.11
CA SER A 110 -13.70 16.17 -4.78
C SER A 110 -14.48 15.03 -5.45
N GLY A 111 -13.79 13.91 -5.78
CA GLY A 111 -14.34 12.80 -6.55
C GLY A 111 -14.70 13.15 -8.01
N ARG A 112 -14.15 14.25 -8.57
CA ARG A 112 -14.48 14.74 -9.92
C ARG A 112 -13.29 15.22 -10.75
N THR A 113 -12.07 14.95 -10.30
CA THR A 113 -10.83 15.35 -11.00
C THR A 113 -10.75 14.66 -12.37
N PRO A 114 -10.72 15.39 -13.50
CA PRO A 114 -10.77 14.80 -14.84
C PRO A 114 -9.65 13.79 -15.10
N TYR A 115 -8.41 14.09 -14.68
CA TYR A 115 -7.27 13.20 -14.78
C TYR A 115 -7.57 11.83 -14.13
N VAL A 116 -8.10 11.81 -12.90
CA VAL A 116 -8.40 10.56 -12.19
C VAL A 116 -9.57 9.82 -12.84
N ILE A 117 -10.61 10.54 -13.28
CA ILE A 117 -11.74 9.96 -14.02
C ILE A 117 -11.25 9.26 -15.29
N GLY A 118 -10.41 9.92 -16.08
CA GLY A 118 -9.86 9.36 -17.32
C GLY A 118 -9.06 8.07 -17.06
N ALA A 119 -8.28 8.03 -15.98
CA ALA A 119 -7.56 6.84 -15.57
C ALA A 119 -8.49 5.69 -15.19
N LEU A 120 -9.53 5.96 -14.38
CA LEU A 120 -10.51 4.96 -13.95
C LEU A 120 -11.33 4.40 -15.12
N GLU A 121 -11.78 5.27 -16.03
CA GLU A 121 -12.47 4.86 -17.27
C GLU A 121 -11.59 3.95 -18.14
N TYR A 122 -10.31 4.29 -18.30
CA TYR A 122 -9.34 3.49 -19.05
C TYR A 122 -9.07 2.14 -18.38
N ALA A 123 -8.80 2.12 -17.07
CA ALA A 123 -8.57 0.88 -16.33
C ALA A 123 -9.77 -0.07 -16.43
N LYS A 124 -10.98 0.46 -16.29
CA LYS A 124 -12.22 -0.30 -16.44
C LYS A 124 -12.40 -0.87 -17.85
N SER A 125 -12.00 -0.12 -18.88
CA SER A 125 -12.03 -0.61 -20.27
C SER A 125 -11.10 -1.79 -20.53
N LEU A 126 -10.03 -1.94 -19.72
CA LEU A 126 -9.11 -3.07 -19.74
C LEU A 126 -9.60 -4.28 -18.91
N GLY A 127 -10.69 -4.12 -18.15
CA GLY A 127 -11.19 -5.15 -17.23
C GLY A 127 -10.43 -5.21 -15.90
N SER A 128 -9.69 -4.18 -15.55
CA SER A 128 -9.01 -4.05 -14.25
C SER A 128 -10.00 -3.66 -13.15
N VAL A 129 -9.77 -4.14 -11.92
CA VAL A 129 -10.51 -3.70 -10.75
C VAL A 129 -10.19 -2.25 -10.45
N THR A 130 -11.24 -1.45 -10.24
CA THR A 130 -11.14 -0.01 -10.00
C THR A 130 -11.71 0.38 -8.64
N VAL A 131 -10.97 1.21 -7.92
CA VAL A 131 -11.33 1.72 -6.59
C VAL A 131 -11.25 3.24 -6.62
N SER A 132 -12.17 3.93 -5.97
CA SER A 132 -12.07 5.39 -5.75
C SER A 132 -11.97 5.74 -4.28
N ILE A 133 -11.17 6.75 -3.95
CA ILE A 133 -11.12 7.38 -2.63
C ILE A 133 -11.52 8.84 -2.79
N ALA A 134 -12.69 9.22 -2.23
CA ALA A 134 -13.23 10.57 -2.29
C ALA A 134 -13.78 11.00 -0.92
N SER A 135 -13.96 12.32 -0.71
CA SER A 135 -14.58 12.86 0.50
C SER A 135 -16.03 13.31 0.26
N ASN A 136 -16.55 13.07 -0.95
CA ASN A 136 -17.93 13.39 -1.33
C ASN A 136 -18.63 12.11 -1.78
N PRO A 137 -19.77 11.76 -1.17
CA PRO A 137 -20.54 10.59 -1.56
C PRO A 137 -21.18 10.79 -2.95
N ASN A 138 -21.44 9.67 -3.63
CA ASN A 138 -22.04 9.67 -4.95
C ASN A 138 -21.29 10.56 -5.99
N SER A 139 -19.97 10.62 -5.86
CA SER A 139 -19.12 11.41 -6.76
C SER A 139 -19.11 10.83 -8.18
N ALA A 140 -18.62 11.64 -9.14
CA ALA A 140 -18.44 11.17 -10.52
C ALA A 140 -17.52 9.94 -10.59
N MET A 141 -16.50 9.85 -9.72
CA MET A 141 -15.63 8.69 -9.62
C MET A 141 -16.37 7.48 -9.04
N ALA A 142 -17.16 7.67 -7.98
CA ALA A 142 -17.92 6.59 -7.32
C ALA A 142 -18.88 5.88 -8.28
N ASN A 143 -19.42 6.60 -9.26
CA ASN A 143 -20.38 6.05 -10.23
C ASN A 143 -19.76 5.18 -11.32
N ILE A 144 -18.44 5.18 -11.47
CA ILE A 144 -17.74 4.45 -12.54
C ILE A 144 -16.87 3.31 -12.04
N VAL A 145 -16.55 3.27 -10.74
CA VAL A 145 -15.66 2.26 -10.14
C VAL A 145 -16.42 1.03 -9.63
N ASP A 146 -15.67 -0.04 -9.37
CA ASP A 146 -16.20 -1.25 -8.77
C ASP A 146 -16.35 -1.09 -7.24
N ILE A 147 -15.45 -0.33 -6.60
CA ILE A 147 -15.45 -0.09 -5.16
C ILE A 147 -15.27 1.40 -4.89
N ALA A 148 -16.25 2.04 -4.26
CA ALA A 148 -16.17 3.45 -3.85
C ALA A 148 -15.91 3.55 -2.33
N ILE A 149 -14.84 4.22 -1.94
CA ILE A 149 -14.48 4.52 -0.54
C ILE A 149 -14.74 6.01 -0.30
N ASP A 150 -15.92 6.31 0.21
CA ASP A 150 -16.38 7.69 0.42
C ASP A 150 -16.11 8.14 1.86
N THR A 151 -14.92 8.72 2.11
CA THR A 151 -14.52 9.24 3.42
C THR A 151 -15.13 10.61 3.69
N VAL A 152 -16.39 10.65 4.11
CA VAL A 152 -17.14 11.90 4.31
C VAL A 152 -16.71 12.56 5.63
N VAL A 153 -15.65 13.37 5.56
CA VAL A 153 -15.05 14.06 6.72
C VAL A 153 -15.69 15.40 7.06
N GLY A 154 -16.72 15.80 6.30
CA GLY A 154 -17.36 17.12 6.44
C GLY A 154 -16.53 18.29 5.89
N PRO A 155 -17.02 19.54 6.04
CA PRO A 155 -16.33 20.70 5.51
C PRO A 155 -14.98 20.94 6.19
N GLU A 156 -14.01 21.41 5.42
CA GLU A 156 -12.68 21.76 5.96
C GLU A 156 -12.75 23.05 6.81
N VAL A 157 -11.89 23.15 7.82
CA VAL A 157 -11.75 24.36 8.64
C VAL A 157 -11.43 25.58 7.79
N LEU A 158 -10.55 25.42 6.80
CA LEU A 158 -10.33 26.37 5.74
C LEU A 158 -11.08 25.87 4.50
N THR A 159 -12.21 26.47 4.20
CA THR A 159 -13.11 26.04 3.13
C THR A 159 -12.36 25.87 1.80
N GLY A 160 -12.53 24.69 1.18
CA GLY A 160 -11.90 24.33 -0.08
C GLY A 160 -10.48 23.76 0.04
N SER A 161 -9.82 23.79 1.21
CA SER A 161 -8.48 23.26 1.40
C SER A 161 -8.48 21.76 1.73
N SER A 162 -8.78 20.93 0.74
CA SER A 162 -8.93 19.47 0.88
C SER A 162 -7.64 18.72 1.23
N ARG A 163 -6.52 19.42 1.35
CA ARG A 163 -5.28 18.86 1.88
C ARG A 163 -5.31 18.55 3.39
N LEU A 164 -6.32 19.06 4.12
CA LEU A 164 -6.47 18.94 5.58
C LEU A 164 -7.15 17.62 5.97
N LYS A 165 -8.43 17.63 6.39
CA LYS A 165 -9.13 16.40 6.81
C LYS A 165 -9.25 15.35 5.70
N SER A 166 -9.57 15.79 4.48
CA SER A 166 -9.66 14.88 3.32
C SER A 166 -8.31 14.23 3.03
N GLY A 167 -7.21 15.00 3.04
CA GLY A 167 -5.86 14.45 2.89
C GLY A 167 -5.49 13.48 4.01
N THR A 168 -5.84 13.79 5.27
CA THR A 168 -5.61 12.88 6.40
C THR A 168 -6.40 11.58 6.23
N ALA A 169 -7.66 11.65 5.80
CA ALA A 169 -8.48 10.47 5.53
C ALA A 169 -7.88 9.61 4.41
N GLN A 170 -7.46 10.23 3.30
CA GLN A 170 -6.80 9.53 2.20
C GLN A 170 -5.55 8.79 2.69
N LYS A 171 -4.68 9.45 3.45
CA LYS A 171 -3.47 8.83 4.03
C LYS A 171 -3.81 7.60 4.87
N LEU A 172 -4.80 7.68 5.73
CA LEU A 172 -5.20 6.55 6.58
C LEU A 172 -5.75 5.38 5.75
N VAL A 173 -6.57 5.65 4.74
CA VAL A 173 -7.10 4.61 3.83
C VAL A 173 -5.97 3.96 3.05
N LEU A 174 -5.05 4.73 2.45
CA LEU A 174 -3.91 4.18 1.71
C LEU A 174 -3.06 3.25 2.59
N ASN A 175 -2.73 3.69 3.80
CA ASN A 175 -1.99 2.84 4.75
C ASN A 175 -2.77 1.57 5.13
N MET A 176 -4.10 1.62 5.25
CA MET A 176 -4.93 0.43 5.47
C MET A 176 -4.87 -0.52 4.28
N LEU A 177 -4.97 -0.02 3.05
CA LEU A 177 -4.92 -0.83 1.84
C LEU A 177 -3.60 -1.59 1.72
N THR A 178 -2.45 -0.90 1.83
CA THR A 178 -1.14 -1.54 1.72
C THR A 178 -0.83 -2.43 2.92
N THR A 179 -1.01 -1.93 4.15
CA THR A 179 -0.65 -2.71 5.36
C THR A 179 -1.48 -3.99 5.47
N ALA A 180 -2.81 -3.92 5.30
CA ALA A 180 -3.65 -5.11 5.38
C ALA A 180 -3.33 -6.11 4.26
N SER A 181 -3.12 -5.63 3.03
CA SER A 181 -2.72 -6.48 1.91
C SER A 181 -1.39 -7.19 2.17
N MET A 182 -0.39 -6.48 2.68
CA MET A 182 0.92 -7.05 3.01
C MET A 182 0.85 -8.05 4.17
N ILE A 183 0.00 -7.81 5.18
CA ILE A 183 -0.27 -8.78 6.26
C ILE A 183 -0.85 -10.07 5.68
N LEU A 184 -1.85 -9.98 4.80
CA LEU A 184 -2.47 -11.14 4.15
C LEU A 184 -1.52 -11.87 3.20
N MET A 185 -0.55 -11.15 2.63
CA MET A 185 0.57 -11.72 1.85
C MET A 185 1.68 -12.35 2.71
N GLY A 186 1.54 -12.34 4.05
CA GLY A 186 2.52 -12.95 4.96
C GLY A 186 3.78 -12.13 5.17
N LYS A 187 3.73 -10.80 4.94
CA LYS A 187 4.86 -9.89 5.13
C LYS A 187 5.09 -9.46 6.58
N CYS A 188 4.21 -9.89 7.49
CA CYS A 188 4.31 -9.64 8.91
C CYS A 188 4.21 -10.93 9.72
N TYR A 189 4.78 -10.94 10.90
CA TYR A 189 4.57 -11.99 11.92
C TYR A 189 4.13 -11.30 13.20
N GLN A 190 2.92 -11.62 13.68
CA GLN A 190 2.27 -10.83 14.71
C GLN A 190 2.23 -9.33 14.31
N ASN A 191 2.84 -8.44 15.09
CA ASN A 191 2.98 -7.01 14.80
C ASN A 191 4.39 -6.62 14.31
N LEU A 192 5.20 -7.61 13.87
CA LEU A 192 6.60 -7.42 13.51
C LEU A 192 6.81 -7.40 11.99
N MET A 193 7.65 -6.48 11.53
CA MET A 193 8.06 -6.32 10.12
C MET A 193 9.18 -7.33 9.79
N VAL A 194 8.81 -8.60 9.55
CA VAL A 194 9.79 -9.69 9.38
C VAL A 194 10.49 -9.70 8.02
N ASP A 195 9.98 -8.95 7.04
CA ASP A 195 10.58 -8.80 5.70
C ASP A 195 11.31 -7.46 5.53
N VAL A 196 11.67 -6.78 6.64
CA VAL A 196 12.45 -5.55 6.59
C VAL A 196 13.79 -5.77 5.89
N GLN A 197 14.14 -4.87 4.96
CA GLN A 197 15.44 -4.90 4.30
C GLN A 197 16.51 -4.23 5.18
N ALA A 198 17.49 -5.00 5.66
CA ALA A 198 18.58 -4.53 6.52
C ALA A 198 19.66 -3.75 5.72
N SER A 199 19.28 -2.71 4.98
CA SER A 199 20.13 -1.96 4.06
C SER A 199 21.07 -0.94 4.73
N ASN A 200 20.87 -0.63 6.01
CA ASN A 200 21.71 0.28 6.79
C ASN A 200 21.80 -0.18 8.25
N GLU A 201 22.73 0.44 9.02
CA GLU A 201 22.99 0.05 10.42
C GLU A 201 21.74 0.11 11.32
N LYS A 202 20.89 1.12 11.12
CA LYS A 202 19.61 1.23 11.86
C LYS A 202 18.69 0.05 11.56
N LEU A 203 18.59 -0.36 10.30
CA LEU A 203 17.74 -1.47 9.88
C LEU A 203 18.32 -2.83 10.27
N LYS A 204 19.64 -2.99 10.30
CA LYS A 204 20.31 -4.17 10.86
C LYS A 204 20.02 -4.32 12.35
N ALA A 205 20.18 -3.24 13.13
CA ALA A 205 19.83 -3.24 14.56
C ALA A 205 18.34 -3.57 14.79
N ARG A 206 17.46 -3.07 13.91
CA ARG A 206 16.03 -3.39 13.95
C ARG A 206 15.78 -4.87 13.66
N ALA A 207 16.44 -5.47 12.66
CA ALA A 207 16.28 -6.89 12.33
C ALA A 207 16.66 -7.78 13.52
N ILE A 208 17.79 -7.50 14.22
CA ILE A 208 18.18 -8.20 15.44
C ILE A 208 17.07 -8.11 16.51
N HIS A 209 16.54 -6.92 16.73
CA HIS A 209 15.48 -6.68 17.72
C HIS A 209 14.18 -7.43 17.38
N ILE A 210 13.82 -7.47 16.09
CA ILE A 210 12.66 -8.22 15.59
C ILE A 210 12.84 -9.72 15.86
N VAL A 211 14.02 -10.29 15.57
CA VAL A 211 14.30 -11.71 15.83
C VAL A 211 14.21 -12.01 17.34
N MET A 212 14.85 -11.20 18.19
CA MET A 212 14.77 -11.36 19.66
C MET A 212 13.31 -11.28 20.14
N GLN A 213 12.54 -10.32 19.66
CA GLN A 213 11.15 -10.12 20.09
C GLN A 213 10.24 -11.27 19.62
N ALA A 214 10.48 -11.82 18.44
CA ALA A 214 9.68 -12.90 17.87
C ALA A 214 9.96 -14.27 18.52
N THR A 215 11.16 -14.47 19.08
CA THR A 215 11.65 -15.80 19.52
C THR A 215 12.04 -15.87 20.99
N ASP A 216 12.01 -14.75 21.71
CA ASP A 216 12.52 -14.61 23.10
C ASP A 216 13.99 -15.03 23.28
N CYS A 217 14.78 -15.06 22.20
CA CYS A 217 16.20 -15.40 22.27
C CYS A 217 17.05 -14.20 22.71
N ASP A 218 18.28 -14.47 23.13
CA ASP A 218 19.26 -13.43 23.41
C ASP A 218 19.82 -12.80 22.14
N LYS A 219 20.55 -11.70 22.30
CA LYS A 219 21.13 -10.95 21.18
C LYS A 219 22.18 -11.78 20.41
N ALA A 220 22.97 -12.59 21.11
CA ALA A 220 24.05 -13.36 20.49
C ALA A 220 23.48 -14.42 19.53
N LEU A 221 22.43 -15.14 19.95
CA LEU A 221 21.74 -16.11 19.10
C LEU A 221 21.03 -15.41 17.91
N ALA A 222 20.39 -14.25 18.15
CA ALA A 222 19.74 -13.49 17.07
C ALA A 222 20.75 -13.03 16.00
N GLU A 223 21.91 -12.49 16.41
CA GLU A 223 22.97 -12.05 15.48
C GLU A 223 23.58 -13.22 14.70
N GLU A 224 23.88 -14.32 15.36
CA GLU A 224 24.42 -15.52 14.72
C GLU A 224 23.45 -16.11 13.70
N THR A 225 22.17 -16.27 14.08
CA THR A 225 21.15 -16.82 13.18
C THR A 225 20.84 -15.90 12.02
N LEU A 226 20.80 -14.57 12.23
CA LEU A 226 20.65 -13.60 11.14
C LEU A 226 21.81 -13.69 10.14
N LYS A 227 23.04 -13.90 10.60
CA LYS A 227 24.20 -14.12 9.73
C LYS A 227 24.05 -15.39 8.87
N GLN A 228 23.57 -16.48 9.48
CA GLN A 228 23.28 -17.74 8.76
C GLN A 228 22.13 -17.59 7.76
N ALA A 229 21.15 -16.73 8.06
CA ALA A 229 19.99 -16.45 7.25
C ALA A 229 20.19 -15.30 6.21
N ASP A 230 21.44 -14.90 5.91
CA ASP A 230 21.76 -13.77 5.01
C ASP A 230 20.99 -12.48 5.35
N GLN A 231 20.90 -12.16 6.64
CA GLN A 231 20.18 -10.99 7.17
C GLN A 231 18.66 -11.02 6.94
N ASN A 232 18.08 -12.16 6.59
CA ASN A 232 16.64 -12.35 6.46
C ASN A 232 16.05 -12.66 7.83
N ALA A 233 15.35 -11.68 8.42
CA ALA A 233 14.78 -11.84 9.78
C ALA A 233 13.68 -12.92 9.82
N LYS A 234 12.84 -13.02 8.78
CA LYS A 234 11.79 -14.07 8.69
C LYS A 234 12.40 -15.47 8.74
N LEU A 235 13.46 -15.69 7.94
CA LEU A 235 14.15 -16.97 7.90
C LEU A 235 14.84 -17.28 9.24
N ALA A 236 15.51 -16.30 9.84
CA ALA A 236 16.13 -16.45 11.15
C ALA A 236 15.11 -16.82 12.23
N ILE A 237 13.94 -16.17 12.25
CA ILE A 237 12.84 -16.52 13.18
C ILE A 237 12.37 -17.95 12.93
N MET A 238 12.19 -18.34 11.66
CA MET A 238 11.79 -19.71 11.30
C MET A 238 12.79 -20.73 11.81
N MET A 239 14.10 -20.53 11.59
CA MET A 239 15.16 -21.42 12.05
C MET A 239 15.15 -21.59 13.58
N ILE A 240 15.04 -20.48 14.33
CA ILE A 240 15.04 -20.52 15.80
C ILE A 240 13.80 -21.22 16.34
N LEU A 241 12.59 -20.87 15.85
CA LEU A 241 11.35 -21.41 16.39
C LEU A 241 11.09 -22.87 15.99
N SER A 242 11.58 -23.31 14.84
CA SER A 242 11.40 -24.69 14.37
C SER A 242 12.56 -25.62 14.71
N GLY A 243 13.74 -25.08 15.04
CA GLY A 243 14.97 -25.86 15.21
C GLY A 243 15.53 -26.45 13.91
N LEU A 244 15.00 -26.04 12.75
CA LEU A 244 15.42 -26.51 11.42
C LEU A 244 16.68 -25.78 10.96
N ASP A 245 17.47 -26.45 10.11
CA ASP A 245 18.55 -25.79 9.38
C ASP A 245 17.98 -24.81 8.34
N ARG A 246 18.87 -24.01 7.76
CA ARG A 246 18.51 -22.98 6.78
C ARG A 246 17.72 -23.56 5.60
N ALA A 247 18.21 -24.63 4.97
CA ALA A 247 17.60 -25.19 3.78
C ALA A 247 16.18 -25.75 4.06
N GLN A 248 16.03 -26.42 5.18
CA GLN A 248 14.73 -26.93 5.64
C GLN A 248 13.75 -25.82 5.97
N ALA A 249 14.23 -24.76 6.65
CA ALA A 249 13.42 -23.59 7.01
C ALA A 249 12.97 -22.81 5.75
N GLU A 250 13.85 -22.61 4.76
CA GLU A 250 13.50 -21.99 3.45
C GLU A 250 12.44 -22.82 2.74
N ALA A 251 12.64 -24.12 2.59
CA ALA A 251 11.67 -25.00 1.92
C ALA A 251 10.29 -24.99 2.59
N LEU A 252 10.27 -24.92 3.92
CA LEU A 252 9.02 -24.88 4.68
C LEU A 252 8.31 -23.53 4.52
N LEU A 253 9.05 -22.42 4.52
CA LEU A 253 8.49 -21.10 4.22
C LEU A 253 7.93 -21.02 2.78
N GLU A 254 8.64 -21.55 1.80
CA GLU A 254 8.17 -21.59 0.40
C GLU A 254 6.88 -22.41 0.28
N LYS A 255 6.82 -23.57 0.87
CA LYS A 255 5.61 -24.43 0.92
C LYS A 255 4.39 -23.67 1.45
N HIS A 256 4.59 -22.77 2.39
CA HIS A 256 3.53 -21.96 3.00
C HIS A 256 3.47 -20.51 2.44
N GLN A 257 4.01 -20.29 1.23
CA GLN A 257 3.97 -18.99 0.53
C GLN A 257 4.55 -17.83 1.37
N GLY A 258 5.59 -18.09 2.13
CA GLY A 258 6.24 -17.11 3.00
C GLY A 258 5.45 -16.71 4.25
N LYS A 259 4.34 -17.38 4.56
CA LYS A 259 3.50 -17.11 5.74
C LYS A 259 4.05 -17.82 6.96
N LEU A 260 4.93 -17.16 7.70
CA LEU A 260 5.64 -17.70 8.86
C LEU A 260 4.70 -18.36 9.88
N GLN A 261 3.57 -17.72 10.19
CA GLN A 261 2.59 -18.25 11.15
C GLN A 261 1.95 -19.57 10.70
N LEU A 262 1.83 -19.81 9.39
CA LEU A 262 1.32 -21.08 8.87
C LEU A 262 2.42 -22.15 8.82
N ALA A 263 3.66 -21.74 8.52
CA ALA A 263 4.80 -22.64 8.49
C ALA A 263 5.22 -23.18 9.87
N LEU A 264 4.86 -22.49 10.95
CA LEU A 264 5.13 -22.88 12.34
C LEU A 264 4.02 -23.74 13.00
N LYS A 265 2.93 -24.03 12.29
CA LYS A 265 1.84 -24.93 12.74
C LYS A 265 2.10 -26.36 12.29
#